data_faf80f9e1b925f55ac47c04bc4256aa2
#
_entry.id   faf80f9e1b925f55ac47c04bc4256aa2
#
_cell.length_a   1.000
_cell.length_b   1.000
_cell.length_c   1.000
_cell.angle_alpha   90.00
_cell.angle_beta   90.00
_cell.angle_gamma   90.00
#
_symmetry.space_group_name_H-M   'P 1'
#
loop_
_entity.id
_entity.type
_entity.pdbx_description
1 polymer ?
#
loop_
_entity_poly.entity_id
_entity_poly.type
_entity_poly.pdbx_seq_one_letter_code
_entity_poly.pdbx_strand_id
1 'polypeptide(L)'
;MQLMPSTFQMIATARPSFTSIDDPEWNIAAGILHDRDLWELWQTTIPDAERPNFMFASYNAGEGPITRAIAAARARKLDHSRWPNIEIIAPTVARWRYRETLDYVRKVALNYDVLRSIR
;
A
#
# COMPACT_ATOMS: atom_id res chain seq x y z
N MET A 1 -13.61 -0.62 -2.82
CA MET A 1 -13.04 0.24 -1.80
C MET A 1 -13.10 1.69 -2.26
N GLN A 2 -13.72 2.55 -1.51
CA GLN A 2 -13.90 3.95 -1.88
C GLN A 2 -13.53 4.86 -0.72
N LEU A 3 -12.92 5.98 -1.06
CA LEU A 3 -12.61 7.02 -0.09
C LEU A 3 -13.89 7.79 0.25
N MET A 4 -14.13 8.02 1.53
CA MET A 4 -15.27 8.84 1.97
C MET A 4 -15.08 10.29 1.51
N PRO A 5 -16.14 10.98 1.07
CA PRO A 5 -16.02 12.37 0.62
C PRO A 5 -15.36 13.31 1.62
N SER A 6 -15.66 13.15 2.91
CA SER A 6 -15.04 13.97 3.96
C SER A 6 -13.53 13.77 4.03
N THR A 7 -13.07 12.53 3.89
CA THR A 7 -11.64 12.21 3.87
C THR A 7 -10.98 12.80 2.65
N PHE A 8 -11.63 12.70 1.50
CA PHE A 8 -11.12 13.31 0.27
C PHE A 8 -10.95 14.82 0.42
N GLN A 9 -11.94 15.50 1.02
CA GLN A 9 -11.85 16.94 1.24
C GLN A 9 -10.68 17.33 2.14
N MET A 10 -10.43 16.55 3.18
CA MET A 10 -9.27 16.78 4.04
C MET A 10 -7.97 16.70 3.26
N ILE A 11 -7.83 15.69 2.44
CA ILE A 11 -6.63 15.48 1.61
C ILE A 11 -6.50 16.59 0.58
N ALA A 12 -7.59 16.95 -0.09
CA ALA A 12 -7.61 18.00 -1.09
C ALA A 12 -7.26 19.37 -0.49
N THR A 13 -7.68 19.65 0.74
CA THR A 13 -7.33 20.87 1.45
C THR A 13 -5.83 20.91 1.73
N ALA A 14 -5.25 19.78 2.15
CA ALA A 14 -3.81 19.68 2.40
C ALA A 14 -3.00 19.65 1.10
N ARG A 15 -3.60 19.17 0.00
CA ARG A 15 -2.95 19.01 -1.30
C ARG A 15 -3.87 19.50 -2.41
N PRO A 16 -3.85 20.80 -2.72
CA PRO A 16 -4.78 21.39 -3.70
C PRO A 16 -4.69 20.81 -5.12
N SER A 17 -3.63 20.07 -5.43
CA SER A 17 -3.48 19.41 -6.73
C SER A 17 -4.43 18.24 -6.95
N PHE A 18 -5.09 17.73 -5.92
CA PHE A 18 -6.13 16.73 -6.11
C PHE A 18 -7.35 17.37 -6.75
N THR A 19 -7.77 16.83 -7.89
CA THR A 19 -8.77 17.46 -8.72
C THR A 19 -10.10 16.71 -8.81
N SER A 20 -10.14 15.42 -8.49
CA SER A 20 -11.35 14.65 -8.71
C SER A 20 -11.55 13.56 -7.67
N ILE A 21 -12.72 13.59 -7.04
CA ILE A 21 -13.20 12.52 -6.17
C ILE A 21 -13.72 11.34 -6.98
N ASP A 22 -13.95 11.54 -8.28
CA ASP A 22 -14.54 10.52 -9.15
C ASP A 22 -13.50 9.54 -9.70
N ASP A 23 -12.20 9.81 -9.53
CA ASP A 23 -11.15 8.88 -9.92
C ASP A 23 -10.89 7.90 -8.78
N PRO A 24 -11.36 6.63 -8.89
CA PRO A 24 -11.25 5.69 -7.79
C PRO A 24 -9.81 5.34 -7.43
N GLU A 25 -8.90 5.33 -8.40
CA GLU A 25 -7.50 4.99 -8.14
C GLU A 25 -6.80 6.10 -7.35
N TRP A 26 -7.12 7.36 -7.67
CA TRP A 26 -6.63 8.51 -6.91
C TRP A 26 -7.20 8.50 -5.49
N ASN A 27 -8.48 8.20 -5.35
CA ASN A 27 -9.14 8.13 -4.05
C ASN A 27 -8.52 7.06 -3.17
N ILE A 28 -8.23 5.90 -3.73
CA ILE A 28 -7.62 4.79 -3.01
C ILE A 28 -6.21 5.18 -2.57
N ALA A 29 -5.39 5.67 -3.49
CA ALA A 29 -4.01 6.05 -3.18
C ALA A 29 -3.97 7.13 -2.10
N ALA A 30 -4.79 8.17 -2.25
CA ALA A 30 -4.86 9.26 -1.30
C ALA A 30 -5.32 8.80 0.08
N GLY A 31 -6.33 7.92 0.13
CA GLY A 31 -6.84 7.38 1.39
C GLY A 31 -5.81 6.55 2.13
N ILE A 32 -5.09 5.70 1.42
CA ILE A 32 -4.05 4.86 2.02
C ILE A 32 -2.90 5.72 2.55
N LEU A 33 -2.45 6.69 1.77
CA LEU A 33 -1.37 7.57 2.18
C LEU A 33 -1.74 8.42 3.40
N HIS A 34 -3.04 8.65 3.61
CA HIS A 34 -3.54 9.40 4.76
C HIS A 34 -3.83 8.48 5.95
N ASP A 35 -3.69 7.18 5.80
CA ASP A 35 -4.01 6.20 6.86
C ASP A 35 -2.87 6.12 7.86
N ARG A 36 -3.05 6.78 9.01
CA ARG A 36 -2.04 6.82 10.07
C ARG A 36 -1.82 5.44 10.69
N ASP A 37 -2.85 4.62 10.82
CA ASP A 37 -2.75 3.31 11.43
C ASP A 37 -1.88 2.37 10.58
N LEU A 38 -2.07 2.39 9.26
CA LEU A 38 -1.22 1.62 8.34
C LEU A 38 0.22 2.12 8.37
N TRP A 39 0.42 3.43 8.44
CA TRP A 39 1.76 4.00 8.53
C TRP A 39 2.46 3.51 9.79
N GLU A 40 1.79 3.60 10.94
CA GLU A 40 2.36 3.18 12.21
C GLU A 40 2.63 1.68 12.27
N LEU A 41 1.76 0.87 11.65
CA LEU A 41 1.91 -0.57 11.59
C LEU A 41 3.27 -0.97 11.00
N TRP A 42 3.71 -0.29 9.95
CA TRP A 42 4.94 -0.66 9.24
C TRP A 42 6.12 0.25 9.53
N GLN A 43 5.94 1.27 10.36
CA GLN A 43 6.96 2.29 10.61
C GLN A 43 8.27 1.73 11.15
N THR A 44 8.20 0.75 12.07
CA THR A 44 9.39 0.19 12.72
C THR A 44 10.01 -0.96 11.94
N THR A 45 9.27 -1.57 11.02
CA THR A 45 9.68 -2.79 10.31
C THR A 45 10.17 -2.49 8.90
N ILE A 46 9.55 -1.51 8.24
CA ILE A 46 9.78 -1.23 6.82
C ILE A 46 10.30 0.20 6.64
N PRO A 47 11.41 0.41 5.93
CA PRO A 47 11.94 1.74 5.64
C PRO A 47 10.96 2.60 4.84
N ASP A 48 11.08 3.90 4.95
CA ASP A 48 10.20 4.88 4.30
C ASP A 48 10.03 4.63 2.81
N ALA A 49 11.13 4.34 2.12
CA ALA A 49 11.12 4.15 0.67
C ALA A 49 10.26 2.96 0.21
N GLU A 50 10.18 1.92 1.04
CA GLU A 50 9.45 0.69 0.71
C GLU A 50 8.06 0.64 1.36
N ARG A 51 7.79 1.47 2.35
CA ARG A 51 6.58 1.42 3.17
C ARG A 51 5.28 1.57 2.37
N PRO A 52 5.19 2.44 1.35
CA PRO A 52 3.94 2.59 0.62
C PRO A 52 3.39 1.29 0.05
N ASN A 53 4.23 0.43 -0.52
CA ASN A 53 3.77 -0.84 -1.09
C ASN A 53 3.18 -1.76 -0.02
N PHE A 54 3.78 -1.78 1.16
CA PHE A 54 3.27 -2.57 2.28
C PHE A 54 1.93 -2.01 2.79
N MET A 55 1.77 -0.70 2.79
CA MET A 55 0.51 -0.05 3.15
C MET A 55 -0.59 -0.41 2.14
N PHE A 56 -0.28 -0.32 0.85
CA PHE A 56 -1.24 -0.67 -0.21
C PHE A 56 -1.67 -2.14 -0.10
N ALA A 57 -0.71 -3.03 0.09
CA ALA A 57 -0.99 -4.46 0.23
C ALA A 57 -1.83 -4.74 1.47
N SER A 58 -1.52 -4.12 2.59
CA SER A 58 -2.25 -4.30 3.85
C SER A 58 -3.68 -3.77 3.75
N TYR A 59 -3.87 -2.69 3.00
CA TYR A 59 -5.21 -2.13 2.78
C TYR A 59 -6.09 -3.09 1.96
N ASN A 60 -5.51 -3.77 0.99
CA ASN A 60 -6.23 -4.73 0.16
C ASN A 60 -6.44 -6.07 0.87
N ALA A 61 -5.38 -6.65 1.41
CA ALA A 61 -5.37 -8.03 1.91
C ALA A 61 -5.54 -8.13 3.43
N GLY A 62 -5.41 -7.02 4.15
CA GLY A 62 -5.28 -7.04 5.61
C GLY A 62 -3.83 -7.29 6.03
N GLU A 63 -3.55 -7.06 7.30
CA GLU A 63 -2.18 -7.21 7.82
C GLU A 63 -1.74 -8.67 7.97
N GLY A 64 -2.68 -9.59 8.14
CA GLY A 64 -2.38 -11.00 8.37
C GLY A 64 -1.54 -11.64 7.27
N PRO A 65 -2.03 -11.65 6.01
CA PRO A 65 -1.25 -12.20 4.91
C PRO A 65 0.11 -11.52 4.72
N ILE A 66 0.18 -10.21 4.89
CA ILE A 66 1.43 -9.47 4.70
C ILE A 66 2.43 -9.81 5.81
N THR A 67 1.96 -9.94 7.05
CA THR A 67 2.81 -10.39 8.16
C THR A 67 3.36 -11.80 7.91
N ARG A 68 2.52 -12.72 7.39
CA ARG A 68 2.97 -14.06 7.04
C ARG A 68 3.99 -14.05 5.90
N ALA A 69 3.81 -13.16 4.93
CA ALA A 69 4.77 -13.02 3.83
C ALA A 69 6.13 -12.53 4.33
N ILE A 70 6.12 -11.58 5.26
CA ILE A 70 7.36 -11.09 5.89
C ILE A 70 8.06 -12.23 6.62
N ALA A 71 7.34 -13.01 7.40
CA ALA A 71 7.90 -14.16 8.10
C ALA A 71 8.48 -15.20 7.14
N ALA A 72 7.77 -15.47 6.04
CA ALA A 72 8.25 -16.40 5.01
C ALA A 72 9.52 -15.90 4.33
N ALA A 73 9.60 -14.61 4.04
CA ALA A 73 10.79 -13.99 3.45
C ALA A 73 11.98 -14.11 4.41
N ARG A 74 11.79 -13.84 5.68
CA ARG A 74 12.83 -14.00 6.70
C ARG A 74 13.31 -15.44 6.78
N ALA A 75 12.40 -16.41 6.76
CA ALA A 75 12.73 -17.82 6.84
C ALA A 75 13.61 -18.28 5.67
N ARG A 76 13.48 -17.62 4.51
CA ARG A 76 14.29 -17.88 3.32
C ARG A 76 15.49 -16.96 3.17
N LYS A 77 15.76 -16.15 4.19
CA LYS A 77 16.88 -15.20 4.22
C LYS A 77 16.80 -14.15 3.12
N LEU A 78 15.58 -13.79 2.71
CA LEU A 78 15.32 -12.67 1.84
C LEU A 78 15.14 -11.41 2.69
N ASP A 79 15.51 -10.25 2.14
CA ASP A 79 15.26 -8.98 2.81
C ASP A 79 13.76 -8.68 2.78
N HIS A 80 13.08 -8.92 3.90
CA HIS A 80 11.63 -8.77 4.03
C HIS A 80 11.16 -7.33 3.86
N SER A 81 12.05 -6.35 3.99
CA SER A 81 11.70 -4.93 3.89
C SER A 81 11.61 -4.45 2.45
N ARG A 82 11.97 -5.29 1.47
CA ARG A 82 11.92 -4.94 0.05
C ARG A 82 10.74 -5.62 -0.61
N TRP A 83 9.85 -4.80 -1.17
CA TRP A 83 8.62 -5.30 -1.78
C TRP A 83 8.85 -6.36 -2.87
N PRO A 84 9.85 -6.24 -3.78
CA PRO A 84 10.08 -7.29 -4.77
C PRO A 84 10.31 -8.67 -4.15
N ASN A 85 10.91 -8.74 -2.98
CA ASN A 85 11.11 -10.01 -2.28
C ASN A 85 9.80 -10.59 -1.74
N ILE A 86 8.87 -9.72 -1.35
CA ILE A 86 7.53 -10.15 -0.95
C ILE A 86 6.78 -10.74 -2.15
N GLU A 87 6.93 -10.15 -3.32
CA GLU A 87 6.33 -10.69 -4.55
C GLU A 87 6.87 -12.07 -4.87
N ILE A 88 8.17 -12.30 -4.67
CA ILE A 88 8.79 -13.61 -4.90
C ILE A 88 8.21 -14.67 -3.97
N ILE A 89 8.04 -14.33 -2.69
CA ILE A 89 7.58 -15.28 -1.66
C ILE A 89 6.07 -15.50 -1.67
N ALA A 90 5.32 -14.58 -2.26
CA ALA A 90 3.86 -14.58 -2.19
C ALA A 90 3.19 -15.91 -2.55
N PRO A 91 3.60 -16.64 -3.60
CA PRO A 91 2.96 -17.91 -3.94
C PRO A 91 3.04 -18.98 -2.85
N THR A 92 3.96 -18.84 -1.91
CA THR A 92 4.15 -19.81 -0.82
C THR A 92 3.33 -19.48 0.42
N VAL A 93 2.69 -18.31 0.46
CA VAL A 93 1.94 -17.84 1.62
C VAL A 93 0.53 -18.39 1.59
N ALA A 94 0.14 -19.14 2.64
CA ALA A 94 -1.18 -19.73 2.72
C ALA A 94 -2.27 -18.68 2.94
N ARG A 95 -3.46 -18.98 2.43
CA ARG A 95 -4.68 -18.18 2.64
C ARG A 95 -4.51 -16.72 2.23
N TRP A 96 -3.86 -16.50 1.12
CA TRP A 96 -3.66 -15.16 0.55
C TRP A 96 -3.94 -15.20 -0.96
N ARG A 97 -4.85 -14.36 -1.41
CA ARG A 97 -5.10 -14.12 -2.84
C ARG A 97 -4.03 -13.18 -3.37
N TYR A 98 -2.79 -13.67 -3.42
CA TYR A 98 -1.63 -12.83 -3.68
C TYR A 98 -1.68 -12.16 -5.06
N ARG A 99 -2.21 -12.84 -6.07
CA ARG A 99 -2.30 -12.26 -7.42
C ARG A 99 -3.16 -11.00 -7.44
N GLU A 100 -4.29 -11.04 -6.74
CA GLU A 100 -5.16 -9.87 -6.60
C GLU A 100 -4.44 -8.74 -5.87
N THR A 101 -3.77 -9.05 -4.79
CA THR A 101 -3.05 -8.05 -4.00
C THR A 101 -1.89 -7.45 -4.77
N LEU A 102 -1.10 -8.27 -5.48
CA LEU A 102 0.03 -7.77 -6.27
C LEU A 102 -0.43 -6.86 -7.41
N ASP A 103 -1.53 -7.23 -8.10
CA ASP A 103 -2.11 -6.37 -9.13
C ASP A 103 -2.60 -5.05 -8.54
N TYR A 104 -3.25 -5.11 -7.40
CA TYR A 104 -3.74 -3.94 -6.69
C TYR A 104 -2.59 -3.00 -6.34
N VAL A 105 -1.51 -3.53 -5.76
CA VAL A 105 -0.35 -2.73 -5.40
C VAL A 105 0.26 -2.05 -6.61
N ARG A 106 0.39 -2.77 -7.73
CA ARG A 106 0.95 -2.20 -8.96
C ARG A 106 0.13 -1.02 -9.46
N LYS A 107 -1.20 -1.17 -9.48
CA LYS A 107 -2.10 -0.11 -9.93
C LYS A 107 -2.04 1.10 -9.02
N VAL A 108 -2.08 0.88 -7.71
CA VAL A 108 -2.06 1.98 -6.75
C VAL A 108 -0.68 2.65 -6.73
N ALA A 109 0.40 1.88 -6.87
CA ALA A 109 1.76 2.42 -6.89
C ALA A 109 1.98 3.36 -8.08
N LEU A 110 1.40 3.07 -9.25
CA LEU A 110 1.47 3.97 -10.39
C LEU A 110 0.84 5.32 -10.06
N ASN A 111 -0.31 5.32 -9.41
CA ASN A 111 -0.96 6.55 -8.99
C ASN A 111 -0.18 7.27 -7.90
N TYR A 112 0.46 6.53 -7.01
CA TYR A 112 1.35 7.11 -6.00
C TYR A 112 2.50 7.87 -6.65
N ASP A 113 3.12 7.30 -7.68
CA ASP A 113 4.22 7.94 -8.40
C ASP A 113 3.75 9.23 -9.08
N VAL A 114 2.54 9.23 -9.67
CA VAL A 114 1.93 10.43 -10.23
C VAL A 114 1.71 11.49 -9.14
N LEU A 115 1.17 11.08 -7.99
CA LEU A 115 0.97 12.00 -6.86
C LEU A 115 2.26 12.67 -6.42
N ARG A 116 3.34 11.92 -6.36
CA ARG A 116 4.65 12.47 -5.98
C ARG A 116 5.14 13.51 -6.99
N SER A 117 4.88 13.29 -8.26
CA SER A 117 5.36 14.18 -9.33
C SER A 117 4.59 15.50 -9.40
N ILE A 118 3.40 15.56 -8.79
CA ILE A 118 2.56 16.77 -8.79
C ILE A 118 3.00 17.78 -7.72
N ARG A 119 3.75 17.38 -6.76
CA ARG A 119 4.21 18.24 -5.68
C ARG A 119 5.03 19.44 -6.17
#